data_ad724b91cebfcf9850c4b441e8586683
#
_entry.id   ad724b91cebfcf9850c4b441e8586683
#
_cell.length_a   1.000
_cell.length_b   1.000
_cell.length_c   1.000
_cell.angle_alpha   90.00
_cell.angle_beta   90.00
_cell.angle_gamma   90.00
#
_symmetry.space_group_name_H-M   'P 1'
#
loop_
_entity.id
_entity.type
_entity.pdbx_description
1 polymer ?
#
loop_
_entity_poly.entity_id
_entity_poly.type
_entity_poly.pdbx_seq_one_letter_code
_entity_poly.pdbx_strand_id
1 'polypeptide(L)'
;GDKIDRGYGICADQQGNCYVTGHFQSQQATFENMKITNQGDYDIFIAKYDPFGKLLWLKHGGGKGYDYGHGIAVNDSGNVFVTGAIVGEGSMDGVNIGSDGPAHVFCTMLNSDGKIIWNQVASGKGSSSGHGIAVDKQGKCYVGGHTGGAGTFAGKTLANLSGRDVLIACLDSKGNLDWLHEGRGSGPMIHEITCDSKGNVWASGMFKGEWKLQAKTVPSAGDSDILLMHLDARGNLKWTKSAGGKGIDYGLGIVADEEGNSYLCGSFQATMLFEGAEKTSTGGGDIYVASFDSKGALKWFTQVQGKSTDHAYTIARDRTGNLFFSGACSGPATFGKHSIPNLGSNDIYLAKIKAPQKK
;
A
#
# COMPACT_ATOMS: atom_id res chain seq x y z
N GLY A 1 -17.02 4.55 16.05
CA GLY A 1 -17.75 5.70 16.56
C GLY A 1 -19.03 5.97 15.80
N ASP A 2 -19.46 7.21 15.73
CA ASP A 2 -20.76 7.64 15.16
C ASP A 2 -20.62 8.22 13.73
N LYS A 3 -19.42 8.24 13.18
CA LYS A 3 -19.10 8.71 11.82
C LYS A 3 -18.29 7.67 11.06
N ILE A 4 -17.64 8.11 9.97
CA ILE A 4 -16.81 7.24 9.13
C ILE A 4 -15.48 6.99 9.81
N ASP A 5 -15.26 5.73 10.24
CA ASP A 5 -14.01 5.25 10.78
C ASP A 5 -13.54 4.08 9.90
N ARG A 6 -12.27 4.06 9.47
CA ARG A 6 -11.74 3.09 8.50
C ARG A 6 -10.39 2.55 8.90
N GLY A 7 -10.21 1.22 8.83
CA GLY A 7 -8.91 0.57 8.80
C GLY A 7 -8.41 0.46 7.36
N TYR A 8 -7.15 0.75 7.15
CA TYR A 8 -6.50 0.61 5.84
C TYR A 8 -5.39 -0.43 5.85
N GLY A 9 -4.47 -0.34 6.78
CA GLY A 9 -3.32 -1.22 6.87
C GLY A 9 -3.45 -2.22 8.00
N ILE A 10 -3.00 -3.46 7.75
CA ILE A 10 -2.93 -4.53 8.75
C ILE A 10 -1.68 -5.37 8.51
N CYS A 11 -0.97 -5.70 9.58
CA CYS A 11 0.13 -6.67 9.56
C CYS A 11 0.14 -7.49 10.85
N ALA A 12 0.94 -8.56 10.85
CA ALA A 12 1.11 -9.41 12.03
C ALA A 12 2.59 -9.75 12.24
N ASP A 13 3.01 -9.86 13.50
CA ASP A 13 4.34 -10.32 13.86
C ASP A 13 4.41 -11.86 13.94
N GLN A 14 5.61 -12.39 14.22
CA GLN A 14 5.83 -13.84 14.31
C GLN A 14 5.16 -14.46 15.55
N GLN A 15 4.83 -13.67 16.56
CA GLN A 15 4.12 -14.08 17.77
C GLN A 15 2.61 -14.11 17.55
N GLY A 16 2.13 -13.65 16.40
CA GLY A 16 0.71 -13.58 16.04
C GLY A 16 0.00 -12.33 16.55
N ASN A 17 0.73 -11.34 17.09
CA ASN A 17 0.13 -10.05 17.37
C ASN A 17 -0.26 -9.36 16.06
N CYS A 18 -1.39 -8.69 16.06
CA CYS A 18 -1.95 -7.97 14.92
C CYS A 18 -1.82 -6.46 15.14
N TYR A 19 -1.40 -5.75 14.10
CA TYR A 19 -1.26 -4.31 14.11
C TYR A 19 -2.13 -3.72 13.02
N VAL A 20 -2.90 -2.69 13.35
CA VAL A 20 -3.86 -2.05 12.44
C VAL A 20 -3.66 -0.55 12.45
N THR A 21 -3.73 0.08 11.29
CA THR A 21 -3.77 1.54 11.16
C THR A 21 -4.92 1.98 10.27
N GLY A 22 -5.33 3.23 10.43
CA GLY A 22 -6.38 3.83 9.64
C GLY A 22 -6.66 5.26 10.09
N HIS A 23 -7.88 5.71 9.86
CA HIS A 23 -8.36 6.99 10.37
C HIS A 23 -9.73 6.87 11.03
N PHE A 24 -10.05 7.84 11.87
CA PHE A 24 -11.38 7.98 12.45
C PHE A 24 -11.86 9.44 12.37
N GLN A 25 -13.14 9.59 12.01
CA GLN A 25 -13.84 10.87 11.91
C GLN A 25 -14.74 11.13 13.11
N SER A 26 -15.11 10.08 13.83
CA SER A 26 -15.94 10.19 15.02
C SER A 26 -15.28 11.07 16.06
N GLN A 27 -16.04 11.98 16.69
CA GLN A 27 -15.50 12.84 17.75
C GLN A 27 -14.79 12.03 18.83
N GLN A 28 -15.30 10.83 19.10
CA GLN A 28 -14.69 9.85 19.98
C GLN A 28 -14.79 8.46 19.36
N ALA A 29 -13.67 7.76 19.21
CA ALA A 29 -13.63 6.35 18.82
C ALA A 29 -13.27 5.47 20.01
N THR A 30 -13.94 4.31 20.13
CA THR A 30 -13.75 3.35 21.21
C THR A 30 -13.21 2.04 20.65
N PHE A 31 -12.08 1.60 21.21
CA PHE A 31 -11.43 0.32 20.93
C PHE A 31 -11.41 -0.46 22.24
N GLU A 32 -12.29 -1.46 22.39
CA GLU A 32 -12.55 -2.14 23.67
C GLU A 32 -12.82 -1.12 24.81
N ASN A 33 -11.92 -1.03 25.79
CA ASN A 33 -12.03 -0.12 26.93
C ASN A 33 -11.20 1.17 26.75
N MET A 34 -10.47 1.33 25.64
CA MET A 34 -9.69 2.52 25.35
C MET A 34 -10.46 3.47 24.42
N LYS A 35 -10.36 4.75 24.70
CA LYS A 35 -11.00 5.80 23.90
C LYS A 35 -9.97 6.79 23.40
N ILE A 36 -10.14 7.23 22.17
CA ILE A 36 -9.37 8.29 21.54
C ILE A 36 -10.32 9.39 21.07
N THR A 37 -9.84 10.63 21.09
CA THR A 37 -10.61 11.82 20.73
C THR A 37 -10.01 12.45 19.49
N ASN A 38 -10.83 12.72 18.50
CA ASN A 38 -10.46 13.37 17.26
C ASN A 38 -10.13 14.85 17.53
N GLN A 39 -9.06 15.34 16.89
CA GLN A 39 -8.56 16.71 17.03
C GLN A 39 -8.92 17.59 15.80
N GLY A 40 -9.41 16.96 14.72
CA GLY A 40 -9.71 17.64 13.46
C GLY A 40 -10.85 17.02 12.66
N ASP A 41 -10.62 16.89 11.35
CA ASP A 41 -11.56 16.23 10.45
C ASP A 41 -11.40 14.70 10.53
N TYR A 42 -10.19 14.18 10.29
CA TYR A 42 -9.81 12.77 10.49
C TYR A 42 -8.49 12.69 11.24
N ASP A 43 -8.41 11.81 12.21
CA ASP A 43 -7.16 11.49 12.90
C ASP A 43 -6.73 10.05 12.65
N ILE A 44 -5.43 9.82 12.68
CA ILE A 44 -4.80 8.51 12.53
C ILE A 44 -4.98 7.72 13.83
N PHE A 45 -5.26 6.43 13.72
CA PHE A 45 -5.09 5.48 14.81
C PHE A 45 -4.09 4.38 14.46
N ILE A 46 -3.41 3.85 15.48
CA ILE A 46 -2.56 2.67 15.42
C ILE A 46 -2.90 1.80 16.62
N ALA A 47 -3.29 0.55 16.37
CA ALA A 47 -3.69 -0.39 17.42
C ALA A 47 -2.89 -1.69 17.32
N LYS A 48 -2.48 -2.24 18.45
CA LYS A 48 -1.88 -3.56 18.59
C LYS A 48 -2.80 -4.47 19.37
N TYR A 49 -3.05 -5.65 18.84
CA TYR A 49 -3.82 -6.72 19.46
C TYR A 49 -2.93 -7.95 19.66
N ASP A 50 -3.19 -8.70 20.73
CA ASP A 50 -2.57 -10.00 20.92
C ASP A 50 -3.17 -11.07 19.97
N PRO A 51 -2.63 -12.31 19.93
CA PRO A 51 -3.15 -13.37 19.06
C PRO A 51 -4.59 -13.80 19.36
N PHE A 52 -5.14 -13.41 20.49
CA PHE A 52 -6.50 -13.72 20.92
C PHE A 52 -7.48 -12.56 20.67
N GLY A 53 -6.99 -11.47 20.05
CA GLY A 53 -7.78 -10.30 19.69
C GLY A 53 -7.92 -9.27 20.82
N LYS A 54 -7.19 -9.41 21.95
CA LYS A 54 -7.20 -8.42 23.05
C LYS A 54 -6.33 -7.21 22.67
N LEU A 55 -6.86 -6.01 22.85
CA LEU A 55 -6.13 -4.77 22.62
C LEU A 55 -5.00 -4.61 23.64
N LEU A 56 -3.76 -4.50 23.16
CA LEU A 56 -2.58 -4.28 23.99
C LEU A 56 -2.25 -2.81 24.17
N TRP A 57 -2.29 -2.05 23.09
CA TRP A 57 -2.14 -0.60 23.09
C TRP A 57 -2.83 0.07 21.91
N LEU A 58 -3.16 1.32 22.09
CA LEU A 58 -3.80 2.18 21.09
C LEU A 58 -3.09 3.53 21.09
N LYS A 59 -2.72 4.00 19.90
CA LYS A 59 -2.16 5.32 19.65
C LYS A 59 -3.05 6.06 18.69
N HIS A 60 -3.07 7.38 18.80
CA HIS A 60 -3.68 8.24 17.81
C HIS A 60 -2.80 9.47 17.58
N GLY A 61 -2.93 10.06 16.41
CA GLY A 61 -2.21 11.25 16.04
C GLY A 61 -2.91 11.96 14.91
N GLY A 62 -2.68 13.25 14.83
CA GLY A 62 -3.26 14.09 13.82
C GLY A 62 -3.19 15.55 14.20
N GLY A 63 -3.91 16.36 13.47
CA GLY A 63 -4.06 17.79 13.65
C GLY A 63 -5.46 18.24 13.31
N LYS A 64 -5.61 19.42 12.70
CA LYS A 64 -6.93 19.96 12.34
C LYS A 64 -7.48 19.44 11.02
N GLY A 65 -6.67 18.73 10.24
CA GLY A 65 -6.98 18.34 8.88
C GLY A 65 -7.45 16.91 8.72
N TYR A 66 -7.31 16.43 7.47
CA TYR A 66 -7.63 15.06 7.06
C TYR A 66 -6.36 14.22 7.14
N ASP A 67 -6.19 13.47 8.23
CA ASP A 67 -4.99 12.70 8.51
C ASP A 67 -5.27 11.20 8.36
N TYR A 68 -4.39 10.50 7.64
CA TYR A 68 -4.61 9.09 7.26
C TYR A 68 -3.40 8.23 7.57
N GLY A 69 -3.61 7.13 8.30
CA GLY A 69 -2.66 6.02 8.35
C GLY A 69 -3.03 5.01 7.25
N HIS A 70 -2.18 4.86 6.24
CA HIS A 70 -2.45 3.94 5.13
C HIS A 70 -1.72 2.61 5.29
N GLY A 71 -0.40 2.63 5.33
CA GLY A 71 0.44 1.44 5.41
C GLY A 71 0.97 1.19 6.81
N ILE A 72 1.08 -0.08 7.19
CA ILE A 72 1.68 -0.52 8.46
C ILE A 72 2.49 -1.81 8.23
N ALA A 73 3.69 -1.86 8.80
CA ALA A 73 4.56 -3.03 8.78
C ALA A 73 5.20 -3.23 10.15
N VAL A 74 5.59 -4.47 10.46
CA VAL A 74 6.26 -4.83 11.70
C VAL A 74 7.48 -5.70 11.40
N ASN A 75 8.61 -5.44 12.07
CA ASN A 75 9.80 -6.28 11.96
C ASN A 75 9.86 -7.36 13.04
N ASP A 76 10.86 -8.25 12.95
CA ASP A 76 11.06 -9.36 13.89
C ASP A 76 11.30 -8.91 15.34
N SER A 77 11.72 -7.65 15.57
CA SER A 77 11.91 -7.06 16.90
C SER A 77 10.64 -6.44 17.47
N GLY A 78 9.52 -6.51 16.75
CA GLY A 78 8.24 -5.91 17.12
C GLY A 78 8.18 -4.40 16.95
N ASN A 79 9.15 -3.79 16.25
CA ASN A 79 9.05 -2.39 15.87
C ASN A 79 8.05 -2.21 14.75
N VAL A 80 7.21 -1.20 14.89
CA VAL A 80 6.07 -0.90 13.99
C VAL A 80 6.39 0.31 13.14
N PHE A 81 6.19 0.20 11.85
CA PHE A 81 6.41 1.26 10.87
C PHE A 81 5.08 1.64 10.26
N VAL A 82 4.77 2.93 10.24
CA VAL A 82 3.50 3.45 9.71
C VAL A 82 3.77 4.59 8.74
N THR A 83 3.03 4.59 7.64
CA THR A 83 3.03 5.69 6.66
C THR A 83 1.62 6.12 6.31
N GLY A 84 1.50 7.32 5.81
CA GLY A 84 0.22 7.89 5.40
C GLY A 84 0.36 9.34 4.95
N ALA A 85 -0.64 10.12 5.26
CA ALA A 85 -0.63 11.56 5.00
C ALA A 85 -1.11 12.32 6.23
N ILE A 86 -0.50 13.48 6.47
CA ILE A 86 -0.91 14.43 7.50
C ILE A 86 -1.08 15.82 6.89
N VAL A 87 -2.15 16.52 7.26
CA VAL A 87 -2.50 17.85 6.73
C VAL A 87 -2.17 18.92 7.75
N GLY A 88 -1.19 19.75 7.44
CA GLY A 88 -0.74 20.82 8.33
C GLY A 88 0.03 20.30 9.55
N GLU A 89 0.04 21.07 10.61
CA GLU A 89 0.63 20.68 11.88
C GLU A 89 -0.19 19.58 12.56
N GLY A 90 0.50 18.59 13.11
CA GLY A 90 -0.11 17.50 13.85
C GLY A 90 0.88 16.79 14.75
N SER A 91 0.39 16.07 15.74
CA SER A 91 1.24 15.36 16.70
C SER A 91 0.68 13.99 17.07
N MET A 92 1.59 13.11 17.48
CA MET A 92 1.29 11.81 18.09
C MET A 92 2.15 11.65 19.35
N ASP A 93 1.52 11.44 20.50
CA ASP A 93 2.21 11.38 21.82
C ASP A 93 3.16 12.58 22.06
N GLY A 94 2.79 13.79 21.59
CA GLY A 94 3.61 15.01 21.74
C GLY A 94 4.78 15.11 20.75
N VAL A 95 4.99 14.13 19.88
CA VAL A 95 5.95 14.19 18.79
C VAL A 95 5.28 14.81 17.56
N ASN A 96 5.89 15.84 16.97
CA ASN A 96 5.39 16.42 15.73
C ASN A 96 5.48 15.41 14.60
N ILE A 97 4.37 15.09 13.96
CA ILE A 97 4.27 14.20 12.78
C ILE A 97 3.78 14.92 11.53
N GLY A 98 3.59 16.24 11.58
CA GLY A 98 3.11 17.07 10.48
C GLY A 98 4.07 18.19 10.11
N SER A 99 3.73 18.94 9.08
CA SER A 99 4.41 20.17 8.67
C SER A 99 3.39 21.13 8.05
N ASP A 100 3.68 22.43 8.09
CA ASP A 100 2.82 23.44 7.46
C ASP A 100 2.49 23.12 6.02
N GLY A 101 1.23 23.32 5.63
CA GLY A 101 0.79 23.23 4.25
C GLY A 101 -0.25 22.15 3.96
N PRO A 102 -0.28 21.62 2.72
CA PRO A 102 -1.22 20.58 2.32
C PRO A 102 -0.87 19.21 2.95
N ALA A 103 -1.52 18.14 2.50
CA ALA A 103 -1.20 16.79 2.95
C ALA A 103 0.26 16.41 2.66
N HIS A 104 0.98 15.91 3.64
CA HIS A 104 2.36 15.46 3.52
C HIS A 104 2.55 14.02 3.95
N VAL A 105 3.35 13.28 3.18
CA VAL A 105 3.75 11.93 3.58
C VAL A 105 4.52 11.97 4.88
N PHE A 106 4.17 11.09 5.80
CA PHE A 106 4.96 10.79 7.00
C PHE A 106 5.39 9.33 6.99
N CYS A 107 6.48 9.06 7.68
CA CYS A 107 6.94 7.71 8.02
C CYS A 107 7.41 7.71 9.46
N THR A 108 6.78 6.91 10.30
CA THR A 108 7.04 6.86 11.74
C THR A 108 7.38 5.44 12.14
N MET A 109 8.42 5.28 12.97
CA MET A 109 8.75 4.03 13.63
C MET A 109 8.40 4.11 15.11
N LEU A 110 7.65 3.12 15.59
CA LEU A 110 7.36 2.91 17.00
C LEU A 110 8.05 1.62 17.50
N ASN A 111 8.42 1.57 18.78
CA ASN A 111 8.86 0.31 19.39
C ASN A 111 7.67 -0.62 19.68
N SER A 112 7.96 -1.82 20.20
CA SER A 112 6.93 -2.83 20.55
C SER A 112 5.87 -2.36 21.55
N ASP A 113 6.16 -1.31 22.34
CA ASP A 113 5.25 -0.72 23.32
C ASP A 113 4.48 0.48 22.78
N GLY A 114 4.67 0.79 21.47
CA GLY A 114 4.00 1.90 20.79
C GLY A 114 4.61 3.28 21.06
N LYS A 115 5.86 3.34 21.55
CA LYS A 115 6.58 4.62 21.70
C LYS A 115 7.28 4.99 20.41
N ILE A 116 7.13 6.23 19.94
CA ILE A 116 7.81 6.74 18.74
C ILE A 116 9.33 6.77 18.99
N ILE A 117 10.07 6.17 18.07
CA ILE A 117 11.54 6.14 18.05
C ILE A 117 12.08 7.20 17.10
N TRP A 118 11.51 7.30 15.91
CA TRP A 118 11.80 8.36 14.95
C TRP A 118 10.58 8.65 14.08
N ASN A 119 10.58 9.84 13.48
CA ASN A 119 9.58 10.29 12.55
C ASN A 119 10.23 11.09 11.43
N GLN A 120 9.83 10.82 10.18
CA GLN A 120 10.17 11.59 8.99
C GLN A 120 8.90 12.12 8.35
N VAL A 121 8.89 13.40 8.04
CA VAL A 121 7.75 14.08 7.41
C VAL A 121 8.24 14.80 6.17
N ALA A 122 7.50 14.72 5.08
CA ALA A 122 7.74 15.57 3.93
C ALA A 122 7.29 17.00 4.23
N SER A 123 7.85 17.93 3.48
CA SER A 123 7.42 19.33 3.49
C SER A 123 7.32 19.83 2.05
N GLY A 124 6.60 20.93 1.84
CA GLY A 124 6.51 21.53 0.53
C GLY A 124 5.17 22.17 0.22
N LYS A 125 4.97 22.55 -1.04
CA LYS A 125 3.76 23.27 -1.48
C LYS A 125 2.67 22.36 -2.08
N GLY A 126 3.03 21.14 -2.44
CA GLY A 126 2.11 20.19 -3.05
C GLY A 126 1.76 19.01 -2.13
N SER A 127 0.58 18.45 -2.31
CA SER A 127 0.12 17.31 -1.52
C SER A 127 0.94 16.06 -1.83
N SER A 128 1.33 15.33 -0.80
CA SER A 128 1.98 14.04 -0.88
C SER A 128 1.36 13.05 0.10
N SER A 129 1.45 11.76 -0.19
CA SER A 129 0.94 10.70 0.68
C SER A 129 1.76 9.42 0.53
N GLY A 130 2.06 8.76 1.65
CA GLY A 130 2.53 7.39 1.70
C GLY A 130 1.34 6.43 1.66
N HIS A 131 1.44 5.34 0.90
CA HIS A 131 0.40 4.32 0.80
C HIS A 131 0.91 2.96 1.28
N GLY A 132 1.93 2.42 0.64
CA GLY A 132 2.56 1.16 1.02
C GLY A 132 3.80 1.35 1.88
N ILE A 133 4.04 0.40 2.78
CA ILE A 133 5.24 0.35 3.63
C ILE A 133 5.67 -1.09 3.85
N ALA A 134 6.98 -1.35 3.75
CA ALA A 134 7.57 -2.64 4.06
C ALA A 134 8.82 -2.46 4.92
N VAL A 135 9.22 -3.51 5.63
CA VAL A 135 10.44 -3.51 6.45
C VAL A 135 11.19 -4.83 6.25
N ASP A 136 12.50 -4.74 6.04
CA ASP A 136 13.36 -5.92 5.92
C ASP A 136 13.88 -6.40 7.29
N LYS A 137 14.59 -7.52 7.29
CA LYS A 137 15.18 -8.11 8.50
C LYS A 137 16.27 -7.25 9.15
N GLN A 138 16.87 -6.31 8.40
CA GLN A 138 17.85 -5.36 8.89
C GLN A 138 17.20 -4.12 9.52
N GLY A 139 15.86 -4.02 9.45
CA GLY A 139 15.09 -2.90 9.96
C GLY A 139 15.08 -1.69 9.01
N LYS A 140 15.47 -1.88 7.76
CA LYS A 140 15.29 -0.85 6.72
C LYS A 140 13.83 -0.78 6.34
N CYS A 141 13.32 0.45 6.26
CA CYS A 141 11.94 0.75 5.94
C CYS A 141 11.81 1.28 4.51
N TYR A 142 10.91 0.71 3.75
CA TYR A 142 10.61 1.08 2.37
C TYR A 142 9.23 1.72 2.31
N VAL A 143 9.15 2.94 1.79
CA VAL A 143 7.90 3.71 1.68
C VAL A 143 7.57 3.95 0.21
N GLY A 144 6.35 3.62 -0.18
CA GLY A 144 5.79 3.88 -1.51
C GLY A 144 4.60 4.82 -1.43
N GLY A 145 4.49 5.73 -2.41
CA GLY A 145 3.39 6.68 -2.45
C GLY A 145 3.51 7.66 -3.61
N HIS A 146 3.14 8.90 -3.36
CA HIS A 146 3.27 9.99 -4.34
C HIS A 146 3.65 11.31 -3.69
N THR A 147 4.25 12.20 -4.50
CA THR A 147 4.50 13.60 -4.18
C THR A 147 3.76 14.50 -5.16
N GLY A 148 3.31 15.67 -4.71
CA GLY A 148 2.56 16.62 -5.54
C GLY A 148 3.25 17.96 -5.76
N GLY A 149 4.48 18.13 -5.32
CA GLY A 149 5.17 19.42 -5.46
C GLY A 149 6.58 19.41 -4.92
N ALA A 150 7.31 20.49 -5.19
CA ALA A 150 8.65 20.71 -4.63
C ALA A 150 8.61 20.78 -3.11
N GLY A 151 9.58 20.14 -2.48
CA GLY A 151 9.66 20.05 -1.03
C GLY A 151 10.88 19.28 -0.57
N THR A 152 10.79 18.65 0.59
CA THR A 152 11.82 17.78 1.13
C THR A 152 11.18 16.54 1.75
N PHE A 153 11.92 15.42 1.76
CA PHE A 153 11.62 14.24 2.55
C PHE A 153 12.92 13.65 3.10
N ALA A 154 12.96 13.41 4.40
CA ALA A 154 14.14 12.89 5.11
C ALA A 154 15.44 13.63 4.71
N GLY A 155 15.38 14.96 4.66
CA GLY A 155 16.52 15.83 4.34
C GLY A 155 16.87 15.95 2.85
N LYS A 156 16.21 15.20 1.95
CA LYS A 156 16.43 15.29 0.51
C LYS A 156 15.39 16.16 -0.16
N THR A 157 15.83 17.03 -1.07
CA THR A 157 14.95 17.84 -1.91
C THR A 157 14.17 16.95 -2.88
N LEU A 158 12.86 17.14 -2.92
CA LEU A 158 11.95 16.58 -3.90
C LEU A 158 11.88 17.55 -5.10
N ALA A 159 12.21 17.05 -6.27
CA ALA A 159 12.12 17.82 -7.50
C ALA A 159 10.67 17.80 -7.97
N ASN A 160 9.98 18.92 -7.89
CA ASN A 160 8.65 19.01 -8.50
C ASN A 160 8.78 19.14 -10.01
N LEU A 161 8.34 18.15 -10.72
CA LEU A 161 8.57 18.11 -12.16
C LEU A 161 7.29 18.21 -12.99
N SER A 162 6.10 17.90 -12.47
CA SER A 162 4.86 18.02 -13.27
C SER A 162 3.56 17.66 -12.52
N GLY A 163 3.42 17.98 -11.27
CA GLY A 163 2.17 17.70 -10.53
C GLY A 163 2.30 16.53 -9.57
N ARG A 164 1.85 15.33 -9.91
CA ARG A 164 1.96 14.16 -9.04
C ARG A 164 3.02 13.22 -9.58
N ASP A 165 4.05 12.96 -8.78
CA ASP A 165 5.13 12.00 -9.08
C ASP A 165 5.09 10.82 -8.09
N VAL A 166 5.55 9.64 -8.52
CA VAL A 166 5.77 8.52 -7.60
C VAL A 166 6.86 8.87 -6.60
N LEU A 167 6.67 8.52 -5.35
CA LEU A 167 7.69 8.48 -4.32
C LEU A 167 8.00 7.04 -3.95
N ILE A 168 9.27 6.64 -4.01
CA ILE A 168 9.76 5.41 -3.38
C ILE A 168 11.04 5.76 -2.63
N ALA A 169 11.09 5.45 -1.33
CA ALA A 169 12.22 5.75 -0.47
C ALA A 169 12.58 4.56 0.43
N CYS A 170 13.87 4.46 0.75
CA CYS A 170 14.39 3.56 1.77
C CYS A 170 15.00 4.38 2.90
N LEU A 171 14.57 4.10 4.12
CA LEU A 171 15.11 4.65 5.36
C LEU A 171 15.83 3.54 6.12
N ASP A 172 16.97 3.85 6.74
CA ASP A 172 17.68 2.93 7.63
C ASP A 172 16.89 2.73 8.95
N SER A 173 17.36 1.84 9.81
CA SER A 173 16.73 1.55 11.11
C SER A 173 16.71 2.75 12.08
N LYS A 174 17.45 3.83 11.78
CA LYS A 174 17.48 5.08 12.55
C LYS A 174 16.63 6.18 11.91
N GLY A 175 15.97 5.90 10.77
CA GLY A 175 15.17 6.86 10.02
C GLY A 175 15.98 7.74 9.07
N ASN A 176 17.27 7.49 8.84
CA ASN A 176 18.05 8.23 7.86
C ASN A 176 17.77 7.71 6.45
N LEU A 177 17.79 8.61 5.48
CA LEU A 177 17.56 8.25 4.08
C LEU A 177 18.76 7.51 3.47
N ASP A 178 18.54 6.26 3.03
CA ASP A 178 19.51 5.51 2.23
C ASP A 178 19.42 5.90 0.75
N TRP A 179 18.21 5.85 0.19
CA TRP A 179 17.93 6.27 -1.18
C TRP A 179 16.48 6.73 -1.36
N LEU A 180 16.25 7.56 -2.37
CA LEU A 180 14.94 8.07 -2.75
C LEU A 180 14.87 8.21 -4.27
N HIS A 181 13.77 7.78 -4.84
CA HIS A 181 13.42 7.95 -6.24
C HIS A 181 12.08 8.64 -6.42
N GLU A 182 12.03 9.56 -7.37
CA GLU A 182 10.82 10.17 -7.88
C GLU A 182 10.57 9.67 -9.30
N GLY A 183 9.44 9.01 -9.51
CA GLY A 183 9.01 8.56 -10.84
C GLY A 183 8.01 9.53 -11.43
N ARG A 184 8.33 10.07 -12.60
CA ARG A 184 7.52 11.10 -13.28
C ARG A 184 6.41 10.49 -14.10
N GLY A 185 5.26 11.17 -14.16
CA GLY A 185 4.16 10.78 -15.03
C GLY A 185 2.93 11.67 -14.83
N SER A 186 1.83 11.33 -15.49
CA SER A 186 0.57 11.99 -15.27
C SER A 186 -0.24 11.23 -14.22
N GLY A 187 -0.18 11.70 -12.96
CA GLY A 187 -0.91 11.12 -11.83
C GLY A 187 -0.49 9.70 -11.38
N PRO A 188 0.81 9.30 -11.48
CA PRO A 188 1.20 7.99 -11.03
C PRO A 188 1.11 7.89 -9.50
N MET A 189 0.89 6.67 -9.02
CA MET A 189 0.77 6.37 -7.60
C MET A 189 1.26 4.97 -7.31
N ILE A 190 2.07 4.80 -6.28
CA ILE A 190 2.31 3.50 -5.67
C ILE A 190 1.21 3.24 -4.65
N HIS A 191 0.54 2.10 -4.78
CA HIS A 191 -0.47 1.65 -3.82
C HIS A 191 0.12 0.77 -2.74
N GLU A 192 1.00 -0.18 -3.13
CA GLU A 192 1.58 -1.11 -2.19
C GLU A 192 3.06 -1.36 -2.50
N ILE A 193 3.82 -1.71 -1.47
CA ILE A 193 5.24 -2.04 -1.55
C ILE A 193 5.54 -3.24 -0.66
N THR A 194 6.41 -4.13 -1.12
CA THR A 194 6.89 -5.27 -0.35
C THR A 194 8.38 -5.45 -0.55
N CYS A 195 9.03 -6.15 0.38
CA CYS A 195 10.45 -6.48 0.27
C CYS A 195 10.73 -7.94 0.67
N ASP A 196 11.83 -8.48 0.16
CA ASP A 196 12.38 -9.74 0.66
C ASP A 196 13.38 -9.52 1.82
N SER A 197 13.87 -10.60 2.41
CA SER A 197 14.84 -10.53 3.50
C SER A 197 16.21 -9.97 3.12
N LYS A 198 16.47 -9.79 1.82
CA LYS A 198 17.73 -9.22 1.26
C LYS A 198 17.59 -7.73 0.96
N GLY A 199 16.39 -7.16 1.14
CA GLY A 199 16.08 -5.77 0.85
C GLY A 199 15.77 -5.49 -0.62
N ASN A 200 15.53 -6.51 -1.46
CA ASN A 200 14.94 -6.26 -2.77
C ASN A 200 13.48 -5.84 -2.59
N VAL A 201 13.03 -4.93 -3.45
CA VAL A 201 11.75 -4.24 -3.29
C VAL A 201 10.88 -4.43 -4.52
N TRP A 202 9.62 -4.76 -4.32
CA TRP A 202 8.58 -4.75 -5.35
C TRP A 202 7.52 -3.72 -4.98
N ALA A 203 7.06 -2.97 -5.98
CA ALA A 203 6.01 -1.99 -5.80
C ALA A 203 4.96 -2.12 -6.90
N SER A 204 3.71 -1.96 -6.51
CA SER A 204 2.56 -1.95 -7.40
C SER A 204 1.83 -0.62 -7.33
N GLY A 205 1.17 -0.26 -8.43
CA GLY A 205 0.44 0.98 -8.49
C GLY A 205 -0.25 1.19 -9.82
N MET A 206 -0.46 2.44 -10.16
CA MET A 206 -1.03 2.86 -11.44
C MET A 206 -0.35 4.10 -11.98
N PHE A 207 -0.47 4.33 -13.28
CA PHE A 207 -0.02 5.55 -13.96
C PHE A 207 -0.86 5.83 -15.21
N LYS A 208 -0.82 7.08 -15.66
CA LYS A 208 -1.47 7.53 -16.90
C LYS A 208 -0.44 8.16 -17.83
N GLY A 209 -0.64 8.01 -19.15
CA GLY A 209 0.23 8.61 -20.16
C GLY A 209 1.61 7.95 -20.19
N GLU A 210 2.67 8.71 -19.98
CA GLU A 210 4.04 8.21 -19.99
C GLU A 210 4.62 8.28 -18.55
N TRP A 211 5.13 7.15 -18.07
CA TRP A 211 5.80 7.08 -16.77
C TRP A 211 7.30 6.87 -16.93
N LYS A 212 8.11 7.58 -16.14
CA LYS A 212 9.57 7.56 -16.19
C LYS A 212 10.17 7.37 -14.81
N LEU A 213 11.05 6.39 -14.68
CA LEU A 213 11.91 6.20 -13.51
C LEU A 213 13.30 5.81 -13.95
N GLN A 214 14.32 6.51 -13.41
CA GLN A 214 15.71 6.34 -13.85
C GLN A 214 15.80 6.45 -15.39
N ALA A 215 16.42 5.49 -16.07
CA ALA A 215 16.54 5.47 -17.53
C ALA A 215 15.39 4.77 -18.27
N LYS A 216 14.33 4.36 -17.55
CA LYS A 216 13.19 3.62 -18.13
C LYS A 216 12.01 4.55 -18.35
N THR A 217 11.39 4.37 -19.51
CA THR A 217 10.12 5.02 -19.88
C THR A 217 9.12 3.95 -20.26
N VAL A 218 7.90 4.06 -19.74
CA VAL A 218 6.80 3.12 -19.99
C VAL A 218 5.56 3.92 -20.39
N PRO A 219 4.99 3.71 -21.59
CA PRO A 219 3.74 4.34 -21.99
C PRO A 219 2.54 3.60 -21.40
N SER A 220 1.45 4.30 -21.08
CA SER A 220 0.15 3.68 -20.82
C SER A 220 -0.59 3.44 -22.13
N ALA A 221 -1.48 2.45 -22.13
CA ALA A 221 -2.33 2.10 -23.26
C ALA A 221 -3.72 2.79 -23.21
N GLY A 222 -4.06 3.44 -22.09
CA GLY A 222 -5.37 4.06 -21.91
C GLY A 222 -5.46 5.10 -20.81
N ASP A 223 -6.55 5.04 -20.04
CA ASP A 223 -6.80 6.01 -18.97
C ASP A 223 -5.84 5.85 -17.80
N SER A 224 -5.71 4.66 -17.25
CA SER A 224 -4.72 4.34 -16.23
C SER A 224 -4.33 2.88 -16.35
N ASP A 225 -3.03 2.60 -16.34
CA ASP A 225 -2.48 1.26 -16.44
C ASP A 225 -1.79 0.84 -15.16
N ILE A 226 -1.75 -0.46 -14.93
CA ILE A 226 -1.01 -1.09 -13.84
C ILE A 226 0.47 -0.77 -13.97
N LEU A 227 1.07 -0.36 -12.88
CA LEU A 227 2.51 -0.22 -12.72
C LEU A 227 3.02 -1.30 -11.77
N LEU A 228 3.99 -2.07 -12.24
CA LEU A 228 4.71 -3.05 -11.44
C LEU A 228 6.21 -2.82 -11.62
N MET A 229 6.97 -2.79 -10.52
CA MET A 229 8.41 -2.60 -10.57
C MET A 229 9.16 -3.43 -9.52
N HIS A 230 10.42 -3.69 -9.81
CA HIS A 230 11.37 -4.35 -8.92
C HIS A 230 12.66 -3.55 -8.85
N LEU A 231 13.09 -3.24 -7.62
CA LEU A 231 14.36 -2.57 -7.34
C LEU A 231 15.24 -3.52 -6.48
N ASP A 232 16.56 -3.41 -6.64
CA ASP A 232 17.46 -4.09 -5.71
C ASP A 232 17.59 -3.32 -4.39
N ALA A 233 18.27 -3.89 -3.40
CA ALA A 233 18.45 -3.30 -2.07
C ALA A 233 19.14 -1.91 -2.07
N ARG A 234 19.79 -1.53 -3.16
CA ARG A 234 20.41 -0.23 -3.36
C ARG A 234 19.51 0.77 -4.08
N GLY A 235 18.25 0.38 -4.39
CA GLY A 235 17.31 1.20 -5.12
C GLY A 235 17.51 1.22 -6.65
N ASN A 236 18.36 0.34 -7.22
CA ASN A 236 18.51 0.27 -8.66
C ASN A 236 17.32 -0.48 -9.28
N LEU A 237 16.67 0.13 -10.27
CA LEU A 237 15.57 -0.47 -10.99
C LEU A 237 16.06 -1.68 -11.81
N LYS A 238 15.60 -2.87 -11.48
CA LYS A 238 15.93 -4.12 -12.18
C LYS A 238 15.01 -4.30 -13.38
N TRP A 239 13.73 -4.15 -13.16
CA TRP A 239 12.72 -4.19 -14.21
C TRP A 239 11.47 -3.41 -13.80
N THR A 240 10.71 -2.98 -14.79
CA THR A 240 9.36 -2.43 -14.64
C THR A 240 8.46 -3.01 -15.71
N LYS A 241 7.20 -3.20 -15.38
CA LYS A 241 6.15 -3.73 -16.25
C LYS A 241 4.93 -2.84 -16.18
N SER A 242 4.21 -2.79 -17.29
CA SER A 242 2.86 -2.23 -17.33
C SER A 242 1.90 -3.28 -17.89
N ALA A 243 0.67 -3.19 -17.44
CA ALA A 243 -0.43 -3.93 -18.01
C ALA A 243 -1.66 -3.04 -18.00
N GLY A 244 -2.45 -3.09 -19.06
CA GLY A 244 -3.64 -2.26 -19.16
C GLY A 244 -4.22 -2.23 -20.54
N GLY A 245 -5.19 -1.36 -20.72
CA GLY A 245 -5.93 -1.17 -21.95
C GLY A 245 -6.62 0.18 -21.99
N LYS A 246 -7.79 0.27 -22.65
CA LYS A 246 -8.52 1.55 -22.74
C LYS A 246 -9.16 2.02 -21.44
N GLY A 247 -9.34 1.11 -20.49
CA GLY A 247 -10.00 1.37 -19.22
C GLY A 247 -9.06 1.87 -18.12
N ILE A 248 -9.57 1.79 -16.87
CA ILE A 248 -8.80 2.08 -15.66
C ILE A 248 -8.37 0.75 -15.06
N ASP A 249 -7.07 0.55 -14.96
CA ASP A 249 -6.46 -0.68 -14.48
C ASP A 249 -5.59 -0.39 -13.25
N TYR A 250 -5.80 -1.15 -12.18
CA TYR A 250 -5.16 -0.93 -10.87
C TYR A 250 -4.27 -2.09 -10.47
N GLY A 251 -3.01 -1.80 -10.12
CA GLY A 251 -2.18 -2.67 -9.30
C GLY A 251 -2.30 -2.24 -7.83
N LEU A 252 -3.04 -2.99 -7.01
CA LEU A 252 -3.36 -2.59 -5.65
C LEU A 252 -2.48 -3.28 -4.62
N GLY A 253 -2.59 -4.59 -4.45
CA GLY A 253 -1.80 -5.35 -3.48
C GLY A 253 -0.67 -6.14 -4.12
N ILE A 254 0.49 -6.21 -3.48
CA ILE A 254 1.65 -6.99 -3.93
C ILE A 254 2.34 -7.68 -2.76
N VAL A 255 2.76 -8.94 -2.95
CA VAL A 255 3.68 -9.65 -2.06
C VAL A 255 4.76 -10.35 -2.88
N ALA A 256 5.93 -10.56 -2.28
CA ALA A 256 7.03 -11.30 -2.88
C ALA A 256 7.43 -12.49 -2.02
N ASP A 257 8.14 -13.45 -2.62
CA ASP A 257 8.78 -14.54 -1.89
C ASP A 257 10.32 -14.39 -1.90
N GLU A 258 10.99 -15.23 -1.10
CA GLU A 258 12.45 -15.19 -0.96
C GLU A 258 13.21 -15.68 -2.22
N GLU A 259 12.51 -16.32 -3.17
CA GLU A 259 13.00 -16.70 -4.49
C GLU A 259 12.90 -15.54 -5.50
N GLY A 260 12.26 -14.42 -5.12
CA GLY A 260 12.08 -13.23 -5.94
C GLY A 260 10.85 -13.28 -6.85
N ASN A 261 9.97 -14.28 -6.70
CA ASN A 261 8.69 -14.24 -7.38
C ASN A 261 7.78 -13.22 -6.70
N SER A 262 6.94 -12.56 -7.48
CA SER A 262 5.96 -11.61 -6.97
C SER A 262 4.54 -11.99 -7.37
N TYR A 263 3.59 -11.60 -6.52
CA TYR A 263 2.17 -11.89 -6.67
C TYR A 263 1.40 -10.59 -6.51
N LEU A 264 0.68 -10.21 -7.56
CA LEU A 264 -0.02 -8.95 -7.69
C LEU A 264 -1.52 -9.19 -7.72
N CYS A 265 -2.30 -8.37 -7.06
CA CYS A 265 -3.74 -8.32 -7.23
C CYS A 265 -4.23 -6.89 -7.51
N GLY A 266 -5.42 -6.79 -8.07
CA GLY A 266 -6.05 -5.52 -8.40
C GLY A 266 -7.35 -5.70 -9.17
N SER A 267 -7.66 -4.73 -10.00
CA SER A 267 -8.81 -4.77 -10.90
C SER A 267 -8.49 -4.16 -12.26
N PHE A 268 -9.21 -4.58 -13.28
CA PHE A 268 -9.07 -4.05 -14.63
C PHE A 268 -10.43 -3.87 -15.32
N GLN A 269 -10.49 -2.90 -16.22
CA GLN A 269 -11.69 -2.58 -16.98
C GLN A 269 -11.51 -2.84 -18.46
N ALA A 270 -12.61 -3.18 -19.15
CA ALA A 270 -12.61 -3.47 -20.59
C ALA A 270 -11.59 -4.56 -20.95
N THR A 271 -10.81 -4.37 -22.00
CA THR A 271 -9.79 -5.34 -22.44
C THR A 271 -8.41 -4.85 -22.04
N MET A 272 -7.73 -5.63 -21.21
CA MET A 272 -6.37 -5.42 -20.74
C MET A 272 -5.40 -6.33 -21.52
N LEU A 273 -4.24 -5.80 -21.91
CA LEU A 273 -3.11 -6.57 -22.41
C LEU A 273 -2.11 -6.78 -21.28
N PHE A 274 -1.78 -8.05 -20.98
CA PHE A 274 -0.84 -8.41 -19.94
C PHE A 274 0.19 -9.42 -20.48
N GLU A 275 1.44 -8.99 -20.70
CA GLU A 275 2.54 -9.81 -21.26
C GLU A 275 2.12 -10.58 -22.55
N GLY A 276 1.39 -9.92 -23.44
CA GLY A 276 0.91 -10.50 -24.68
C GLY A 276 -0.38 -11.34 -24.58
N ALA A 277 -0.92 -11.54 -23.38
CA ALA A 277 -2.20 -12.18 -23.18
C ALA A 277 -3.31 -11.15 -23.02
N GLU A 278 -4.34 -11.25 -23.86
CA GLU A 278 -5.55 -10.43 -23.81
C GLU A 278 -6.52 -10.99 -22.75
N LYS A 279 -7.04 -10.10 -21.89
CA LYS A 279 -8.08 -10.38 -20.89
C LYS A 279 -9.17 -9.34 -20.98
N THR A 280 -10.42 -9.78 -21.02
CA THR A 280 -11.58 -8.88 -21.10
C THR A 280 -12.42 -9.03 -19.83
N SER A 281 -12.76 -7.91 -19.20
CA SER A 281 -13.67 -7.89 -18.07
C SER A 281 -15.08 -8.23 -18.50
N THR A 282 -15.82 -8.89 -17.62
CA THR A 282 -17.21 -9.33 -17.87
C THR A 282 -18.25 -8.32 -17.39
N GLY A 283 -17.80 -7.29 -16.66
CA GLY A 283 -18.62 -6.23 -16.08
C GLY A 283 -17.96 -4.85 -16.14
N GLY A 284 -18.23 -4.04 -15.13
CA GLY A 284 -17.63 -2.70 -15.01
C GLY A 284 -16.12 -2.74 -14.70
N GLY A 285 -15.68 -3.80 -14.04
CA GLY A 285 -14.27 -4.08 -13.74
C GLY A 285 -14.14 -5.41 -13.02
N ASP A 286 -13.21 -6.26 -13.43
CA ASP A 286 -12.97 -7.58 -12.84
C ASP A 286 -11.69 -7.61 -12.00
N ILE A 287 -11.71 -8.43 -10.95
CA ILE A 287 -10.53 -8.70 -10.12
C ILE A 287 -9.55 -9.58 -10.90
N TYR A 288 -8.27 -9.35 -10.69
CA TYR A 288 -7.22 -10.27 -11.12
C TYR A 288 -6.24 -10.59 -10.00
N VAL A 289 -5.61 -11.76 -10.10
CA VAL A 289 -4.39 -12.13 -9.39
C VAL A 289 -3.39 -12.69 -10.40
N ALA A 290 -2.17 -12.19 -10.36
CA ALA A 290 -1.11 -12.57 -11.29
C ALA A 290 0.18 -12.89 -10.54
N SER A 291 0.97 -13.83 -11.07
CA SER A 291 2.28 -14.19 -10.54
C SER A 291 3.36 -13.97 -11.57
N PHE A 292 4.50 -13.43 -11.10
CA PHE A 292 5.70 -13.17 -11.90
C PHE A 292 6.90 -13.90 -11.31
N ASP A 293 7.83 -14.30 -12.17
CA ASP A 293 9.12 -14.79 -11.71
C ASP A 293 10.07 -13.62 -11.33
N SER A 294 11.25 -13.96 -10.81
CA SER A 294 12.26 -12.99 -10.38
C SER A 294 12.77 -12.05 -11.50
N LYS A 295 12.54 -12.41 -12.77
CA LYS A 295 12.88 -11.58 -13.95
C LYS A 295 11.71 -10.74 -14.43
N GLY A 296 10.55 -10.83 -13.76
CA GLY A 296 9.33 -10.12 -14.11
C GLY A 296 8.54 -10.77 -15.26
N ALA A 297 8.80 -12.04 -15.61
CA ALA A 297 7.99 -12.76 -16.60
C ALA A 297 6.71 -13.30 -15.95
N LEU A 298 5.57 -13.12 -16.61
CA LEU A 298 4.27 -13.61 -16.14
C LEU A 298 4.26 -15.14 -16.11
N LYS A 299 3.97 -15.74 -14.97
CA LYS A 299 3.86 -17.18 -14.77
C LYS A 299 2.43 -17.68 -14.90
N TRP A 300 1.50 -16.99 -14.30
CA TRP A 300 0.08 -17.27 -14.38
C TRP A 300 -0.75 -16.04 -14.06
N PHE A 301 -1.97 -16.06 -14.54
CA PHE A 301 -2.99 -15.04 -14.34
C PHE A 301 -4.33 -15.71 -14.06
N THR A 302 -5.06 -15.24 -13.08
CA THR A 302 -6.45 -15.65 -12.81
C THR A 302 -7.34 -14.43 -12.70
N GLN A 303 -8.55 -14.56 -13.21
CA GLN A 303 -9.59 -13.53 -13.22
C GLN A 303 -10.76 -14.00 -12.37
N VAL A 304 -11.31 -13.11 -11.57
CA VAL A 304 -12.58 -13.27 -10.89
C VAL A 304 -13.60 -12.46 -11.67
N GLN A 305 -14.59 -13.15 -12.20
CA GLN A 305 -15.60 -12.55 -13.06
C GLN A 305 -16.79 -12.05 -12.24
N GLY A 306 -17.22 -10.82 -12.51
CA GLY A 306 -18.42 -10.22 -11.92
C GLY A 306 -19.16 -9.35 -12.93
N LYS A 307 -20.42 -8.99 -12.61
CA LYS A 307 -21.23 -8.12 -13.50
C LYS A 307 -21.06 -6.64 -13.23
N SER A 308 -20.43 -6.31 -12.12
CA SER A 308 -20.23 -4.94 -11.65
C SER A 308 -18.74 -4.57 -11.57
N THR A 309 -18.39 -3.52 -10.84
CA THR A 309 -17.00 -3.17 -10.58
C THR A 309 -16.54 -3.84 -9.29
N ASP A 310 -15.57 -4.71 -9.39
CA ASP A 310 -15.03 -5.49 -8.29
C ASP A 310 -13.54 -5.20 -8.11
N HIS A 311 -13.05 -5.18 -6.87
CA HIS A 311 -11.67 -4.86 -6.55
C HIS A 311 -11.03 -5.88 -5.60
N ALA A 312 -9.77 -6.24 -5.84
CA ALA A 312 -8.90 -6.84 -4.83
C ALA A 312 -7.95 -5.75 -4.31
N TYR A 313 -8.10 -5.38 -3.04
CA TYR A 313 -7.30 -4.31 -2.44
C TYR A 313 -5.98 -4.78 -1.87
N THR A 314 -5.93 -6.00 -1.36
CA THR A 314 -4.75 -6.52 -0.67
C THR A 314 -4.54 -7.99 -0.95
N ILE A 315 -3.28 -8.42 -0.87
CA ILE A 315 -2.86 -9.82 -0.99
C ILE A 315 -1.82 -10.13 0.07
N ALA A 316 -1.91 -11.31 0.65
CA ALA A 316 -0.94 -11.83 1.61
C ALA A 316 -0.51 -13.24 1.22
N ARG A 317 0.69 -13.66 1.63
CA ARG A 317 1.23 -14.99 1.39
C ARG A 317 1.60 -15.65 2.71
N ASP A 318 1.14 -16.87 2.94
CA ASP A 318 1.56 -17.64 4.11
C ASP A 318 2.91 -18.34 3.87
N ARG A 319 3.48 -18.89 4.94
CA ARG A 319 4.77 -19.60 4.90
C ARG A 319 4.75 -20.87 4.03
N THR A 320 3.57 -21.39 3.73
CA THR A 320 3.39 -22.56 2.85
C THR A 320 3.15 -22.17 1.39
N GLY A 321 3.13 -20.88 1.10
CA GLY A 321 2.98 -20.32 -0.25
C GLY A 321 1.54 -20.13 -0.70
N ASN A 322 0.54 -20.34 0.17
CA ASN A 322 -0.82 -19.98 -0.16
C ASN A 322 -0.97 -18.46 -0.21
N LEU A 323 -1.77 -17.99 -1.16
CA LEU A 323 -2.12 -16.58 -1.30
C LEU A 323 -3.52 -16.35 -0.76
N PHE A 324 -3.68 -15.30 0.00
CA PHE A 324 -4.96 -14.79 0.47
C PHE A 324 -5.15 -13.39 -0.08
N PHE A 325 -6.29 -13.11 -0.66
CA PHE A 325 -6.60 -11.77 -1.16
C PHE A 325 -8.01 -11.38 -0.78
N SER A 326 -8.22 -10.10 -0.54
CA SER A 326 -9.51 -9.57 -0.13
C SER A 326 -9.80 -8.23 -0.78
N GLY A 327 -11.07 -7.89 -0.80
CA GLY A 327 -11.54 -6.66 -1.40
C GLY A 327 -13.05 -6.56 -1.35
N ALA A 328 -13.64 -5.89 -2.33
CA ALA A 328 -15.07 -5.68 -2.42
C ALA A 328 -15.63 -6.09 -3.78
N CYS A 329 -16.82 -6.66 -3.77
CA CYS A 329 -17.63 -6.93 -4.95
C CYS A 329 -18.90 -6.08 -4.89
N SER A 330 -19.22 -5.38 -5.99
CA SER A 330 -20.44 -4.57 -6.12
C SER A 330 -21.58 -5.36 -6.76
N GLY A 331 -21.38 -6.63 -7.07
CA GLY A 331 -22.33 -7.56 -7.66
C GLY A 331 -21.96 -9.01 -7.39
N PRO A 332 -22.77 -9.98 -7.86
CA PRO A 332 -22.41 -11.39 -7.79
C PRO A 332 -21.09 -11.65 -8.50
N ALA A 333 -20.17 -12.36 -7.85
CA ALA A 333 -18.84 -12.65 -8.38
C ALA A 333 -18.52 -14.16 -8.33
N THR A 334 -17.66 -14.62 -9.27
CA THR A 334 -17.29 -16.03 -9.40
C THR A 334 -15.78 -16.22 -9.24
N PHE A 335 -15.41 -16.91 -8.16
CA PHE A 335 -14.04 -17.26 -7.78
C PHE A 335 -13.78 -18.73 -8.15
N GLY A 336 -13.28 -18.95 -9.37
CA GLY A 336 -13.11 -20.31 -9.90
C GLY A 336 -14.45 -21.06 -9.97
N LYS A 337 -14.65 -22.07 -9.09
CA LYS A 337 -15.93 -22.82 -8.99
C LYS A 337 -16.88 -22.29 -7.93
N HIS A 338 -16.53 -21.25 -7.21
CA HIS A 338 -17.33 -20.69 -6.12
C HIS A 338 -17.96 -19.37 -6.55
N SER A 339 -19.27 -19.29 -6.51
CA SER A 339 -20.00 -18.03 -6.72
C SER A 339 -20.48 -17.49 -5.39
N ILE A 340 -20.30 -16.19 -5.19
CA ILE A 340 -20.84 -15.46 -4.04
C ILE A 340 -21.95 -14.54 -4.52
N PRO A 341 -23.10 -14.52 -3.83
CA PRO A 341 -24.14 -13.54 -4.10
C PRO A 341 -23.68 -12.17 -3.61
N ASN A 342 -24.26 -11.12 -4.16
CA ASN A 342 -24.16 -9.79 -3.58
C ASN A 342 -25.44 -9.51 -2.80
N LEU A 343 -25.29 -9.06 -1.55
CA LEU A 343 -26.40 -8.80 -0.62
C LEU A 343 -26.63 -7.30 -0.38
N GLY A 344 -25.76 -6.45 -0.94
CA GLY A 344 -25.84 -5.00 -0.78
C GLY A 344 -25.25 -4.23 -1.96
N SER A 345 -24.80 -3.01 -1.72
CA SER A 345 -24.10 -2.21 -2.73
C SER A 345 -22.64 -2.66 -2.92
N ASN A 346 -21.96 -3.01 -1.83
CA ASN A 346 -20.61 -3.56 -1.81
C ASN A 346 -20.51 -4.60 -0.70
N ASP A 347 -20.07 -5.79 -1.04
CA ASP A 347 -19.80 -6.87 -0.10
C ASP A 347 -18.31 -7.18 -0.03
N ILE A 348 -17.81 -7.44 1.18
CA ILE A 348 -16.42 -7.83 1.42
C ILE A 348 -16.25 -9.32 1.15
N TYR A 349 -15.14 -9.70 0.53
CA TYR A 349 -14.76 -11.10 0.36
C TYR A 349 -13.35 -11.37 0.89
N LEU A 350 -13.08 -12.62 1.23
CA LEU A 350 -11.75 -13.18 1.47
C LEU A 350 -11.63 -14.47 0.64
N ALA A 351 -10.61 -14.53 -0.20
CA ALA A 351 -10.37 -15.68 -1.06
C ALA A 351 -8.96 -16.23 -0.86
N LYS A 352 -8.80 -17.53 -1.13
CA LYS A 352 -7.53 -18.25 -1.01
C LYS A 352 -7.19 -18.97 -2.31
N ILE A 353 -5.96 -18.73 -2.81
CA ILE A 353 -5.32 -19.56 -3.86
C ILE A 353 -4.33 -20.49 -3.16
N LYS A 354 -4.50 -21.79 -3.31
CA LYS A 354 -3.56 -22.78 -2.75
C LYS A 354 -2.24 -22.77 -3.52
N ALA A 355 -1.13 -22.85 -2.79
CA ALA A 355 0.17 -23.09 -3.39
C ALA A 355 0.14 -24.37 -4.24
N PRO A 356 0.83 -24.42 -5.39
CA PRO A 356 1.05 -25.67 -6.10
C PRO A 356 1.70 -26.67 -5.15
N GLN A 357 1.12 -27.87 -5.00
CA GLN A 357 1.77 -28.92 -4.23
C GLN A 357 3.08 -29.28 -4.95
N LYS A 358 4.22 -29.18 -4.25
CA LYS A 358 5.49 -29.72 -4.76
C LYS A 358 5.28 -31.21 -4.97
N LYS A 359 5.32 -31.66 -6.24
CA LYS A 359 5.34 -33.08 -6.59
C LYS A 359 6.65 -33.70 -6.17
#